data_cdb151724f9210ac0b4cbdae6e6ef561
#
_entry.id   cdb151724f9210ac0b4cbdae6e6ef561
#
_cell.length_a   1.000
_cell.length_b   1.000
_cell.length_c   1.000
_cell.angle_alpha   90.00
_cell.angle_beta   90.00
_cell.angle_gamma   90.00
#
_symmetry.space_group_name_H-M   'P 1'
#
loop_
_entity.id
_entity.type
_entity.pdbx_description
1 polymer ?
#
loop_
_entity_poly.entity_id
_entity_poly.type
_entity_poly.pdbx_seq_one_letter_code
_entity_poly.pdbx_strand_id
1 'polypeptide(L)'
;MSEMEKFRAEVRAFLEAHCPPSQRQPIIREEQIWAGKKTQFPSEDARHWFEAMRDKGWTAPEWPTEYGGGGLTPEQARILQKEMARMNCRPPLYDMGLWMLGPALLAYGNDAQKATHIPRIVRGEARWAQ
;
A
#
# COMPACT_ATOMS: atom_id res chain seq x y z
N MET A 1 -19.50 -4.71 -19.53
CA MET A 1 -18.60 -3.79 -18.79
C MET A 1 -17.17 -3.91 -19.29
N SER A 2 -16.48 -2.80 -19.39
CA SER A 2 -15.06 -2.81 -19.74
C SER A 2 -14.23 -3.40 -18.60
N GLU A 3 -13.00 -3.78 -18.92
CA GLU A 3 -12.07 -4.30 -17.89
C GLU A 3 -11.82 -3.26 -16.79
N MET A 4 -11.73 -1.98 -17.16
CA MET A 4 -11.51 -0.91 -16.18
C MET A 4 -12.73 -0.70 -15.29
N GLU A 5 -13.94 -0.84 -15.82
CA GLU A 5 -15.15 -0.76 -15.01
C GLU A 5 -15.26 -1.92 -14.04
N LYS A 6 -14.90 -3.12 -14.48
CA LYS A 6 -14.84 -4.30 -13.61
C LYS A 6 -13.84 -4.11 -12.50
N PHE A 7 -12.65 -3.61 -12.84
CA PHE A 7 -11.62 -3.34 -11.85
C PHE A 7 -12.06 -2.31 -10.83
N ARG A 8 -12.71 -1.23 -11.29
CA ARG A 8 -13.26 -0.20 -10.39
C ARG A 8 -14.26 -0.79 -9.41
N ALA A 9 -15.15 -1.66 -9.90
CA ALA A 9 -16.14 -2.32 -9.05
C ALA A 9 -15.46 -3.23 -8.01
N GLU A 10 -14.40 -3.94 -8.40
CA GLU A 10 -13.62 -4.76 -7.46
C GLU A 10 -12.95 -3.91 -6.38
N VAL A 11 -12.37 -2.77 -6.79
CA VAL A 11 -11.72 -1.84 -5.84
C VAL A 11 -12.74 -1.32 -4.84
N ARG A 12 -13.90 -0.87 -5.33
CA ARG A 12 -14.96 -0.36 -4.44
C ARG A 12 -15.40 -1.40 -3.43
N ALA A 13 -15.66 -2.62 -3.91
CA ALA A 13 -16.09 -3.71 -3.03
C ALA A 13 -15.02 -4.03 -1.98
N PHE A 14 -13.76 -4.08 -2.39
CA PHE A 14 -12.65 -4.31 -1.46
C PHE A 14 -12.54 -3.21 -0.40
N LEU A 15 -12.58 -1.95 -0.83
CA LEU A 15 -12.46 -0.82 0.10
C LEU A 15 -13.63 -0.77 1.07
N GLU A 16 -14.85 -1.02 0.59
CA GLU A 16 -16.03 -1.05 1.45
C GLU A 16 -15.95 -2.17 2.48
N ALA A 17 -15.39 -3.32 2.10
CA ALA A 17 -15.26 -4.47 2.99
C ALA A 17 -14.12 -4.32 4.00
N HIS A 18 -13.01 -3.68 3.62
CA HIS A 18 -11.77 -3.73 4.39
C HIS A 18 -11.27 -2.40 4.92
N CYS A 19 -11.77 -1.26 4.43
CA CYS A 19 -11.41 0.04 4.99
C CYS A 19 -12.46 0.46 6.01
N PRO A 20 -12.21 0.25 7.32
CA PRO A 20 -13.19 0.59 8.35
C PRO A 20 -13.47 2.09 8.38
N PRO A 21 -14.64 2.52 8.87
CA PRO A 21 -14.98 3.95 8.95
C PRO A 21 -13.93 4.79 9.65
N SER A 22 -13.26 4.26 10.68
CA SER A 22 -12.20 5.00 11.37
C SER A 22 -11.00 5.30 10.47
N GLN A 23 -10.80 4.53 9.40
CA GLN A 23 -9.72 4.71 8.45
C GLN A 23 -10.15 5.51 7.21
N ARG A 24 -11.38 6.00 7.19
CA ARG A 24 -11.95 6.85 6.14
C ARG A 24 -11.97 8.32 6.53
N GLN A 25 -11.00 8.73 7.32
CA GLN A 25 -10.86 10.09 7.83
C GLN A 25 -9.44 10.58 7.58
N PRO A 26 -9.23 11.90 7.51
CA PRO A 26 -7.86 12.42 7.41
C PRO A 26 -7.00 11.88 8.55
N ILE A 27 -5.77 11.50 8.20
CA ILE A 27 -4.87 10.92 9.19
C ILE A 27 -4.26 12.02 10.06
N ILE A 28 -4.16 11.75 11.36
CA ILE A 28 -3.42 12.62 12.28
C ILE A 28 -2.06 11.97 12.53
N ARG A 29 -1.07 12.79 12.89
CA ARG A 29 0.32 12.35 13.00
C ARG A 29 0.48 11.16 13.94
N GLU A 30 -0.22 11.15 15.06
CA GLU A 30 -0.15 10.13 16.09
C GLU A 30 -0.72 8.78 15.63
N GLU A 31 -1.54 8.80 14.57
CA GLU A 31 -2.17 7.59 14.04
C GLU A 31 -1.47 7.03 12.79
N GLN A 32 -0.36 7.64 12.35
CA GLN A 32 0.39 7.14 11.21
C GLN A 32 1.06 5.81 11.56
N ILE A 33 0.97 4.85 10.62
CA ILE A 33 1.62 3.55 10.77
C ILE A 33 2.97 3.61 10.06
N TRP A 34 4.04 3.52 10.83
CA TRP A 34 5.40 3.50 10.31
C TRP A 34 5.90 2.07 10.20
N ALA A 35 6.56 1.77 9.08
CA ALA A 35 7.14 0.45 8.85
C ALA A 35 8.26 0.15 9.86
N GLY A 36 8.56 -1.13 10.04
CA GLY A 36 9.65 -1.59 10.89
C GLY A 36 9.30 -2.87 11.62
N LYS A 37 10.30 -3.44 12.29
CA LYS A 37 10.14 -4.69 13.05
C LYS A 37 9.24 -4.52 14.27
N LYS A 38 9.12 -3.29 14.78
CA LYS A 38 8.33 -2.97 15.97
C LYS A 38 7.15 -2.07 15.62
N THR A 39 6.57 -2.28 14.44
CA THR A 39 5.40 -1.52 14.02
C THR A 39 4.28 -1.65 15.02
N GLN A 40 3.73 -0.51 15.44
CA GLN A 40 2.59 -0.46 16.34
C GLN A 40 1.40 0.13 15.60
N PHE A 41 0.22 -0.40 15.90
CA PHE A 41 -1.01 0.05 15.27
C PHE A 41 -1.85 0.82 16.29
N PRO A 42 -2.38 2.01 15.90
CA PRO A 42 -3.20 2.80 16.82
C PRO A 42 -4.54 2.15 17.17
N SER A 43 -5.01 1.20 16.34
CA SER A 43 -6.27 0.49 16.58
C SER A 43 -6.30 -0.82 15.80
N GLU A 44 -7.23 -1.71 16.16
CA GLU A 44 -7.46 -2.94 15.39
C GLU A 44 -7.96 -2.63 13.97
N ASP A 45 -8.73 -1.55 13.82
CA ASP A 45 -9.19 -1.11 12.50
C ASP A 45 -8.01 -0.73 11.60
N ALA A 46 -7.02 0.00 12.14
CA ALA A 46 -5.83 0.37 11.40
C ALA A 46 -5.01 -0.85 11.01
N ARG A 47 -4.90 -1.82 11.92
CA ARG A 47 -4.20 -3.07 11.67
C ARG A 47 -4.88 -3.88 10.57
N HIS A 48 -6.19 -4.04 10.65
CA HIS A 48 -6.95 -4.76 9.64
C HIS A 48 -6.80 -4.11 8.26
N TRP A 49 -6.92 -2.79 8.20
CA TRP A 49 -6.76 -2.03 6.97
C TRP A 49 -5.38 -2.22 6.36
N PHE A 50 -4.33 -2.11 7.17
CA PHE A 50 -2.96 -2.34 6.72
C PHE A 50 -2.77 -3.76 6.19
N GLU A 51 -3.20 -4.76 6.96
CA GLU A 51 -3.02 -6.15 6.56
C GLU A 51 -3.78 -6.48 5.28
N ALA A 52 -5.00 -5.97 5.12
CA ALA A 52 -5.78 -6.18 3.91
C ALA A 52 -5.09 -5.58 2.68
N MET A 53 -4.59 -4.36 2.79
CA MET A 53 -3.87 -3.71 1.69
C MET A 53 -2.55 -4.41 1.40
N ARG A 54 -1.82 -4.83 2.44
CA ARG A 54 -0.57 -5.58 2.29
C ARG A 54 -0.79 -6.88 1.53
N ASP A 55 -1.83 -7.62 1.88
CA ASP A 55 -2.09 -8.91 1.26
C ASP A 55 -2.49 -8.79 -0.21
N LYS A 56 -3.05 -7.66 -0.61
CA LYS A 56 -3.32 -7.35 -2.01
C LYS A 56 -2.09 -6.82 -2.75
N GLY A 57 -1.03 -6.49 -2.03
CA GLY A 57 0.13 -5.81 -2.61
C GLY A 57 -0.11 -4.33 -2.87
N TRP A 58 -1.19 -3.78 -2.35
CA TRP A 58 -1.62 -2.41 -2.63
C TRP A 58 -0.98 -1.35 -1.73
N THR A 59 -0.06 -1.75 -0.85
CA THR A 59 0.85 -0.80 -0.21
C THR A 59 1.83 -0.24 -1.24
N ALA A 60 2.10 -1.01 -2.30
CA ALA A 60 2.89 -0.60 -3.45
C ALA A 60 2.20 -1.11 -4.72
N PRO A 61 1.09 -0.44 -5.15
CA PRO A 61 0.21 -1.03 -6.16
C PRO A 61 0.83 -1.26 -7.54
N GLU A 62 1.76 -0.41 -7.96
CA GLU A 62 2.39 -0.53 -9.28
C GLU A 62 3.66 -1.40 -9.29
N TRP A 63 4.15 -1.81 -8.13
CA TRP A 63 5.39 -2.59 -8.06
C TRP A 63 5.15 -4.03 -8.49
N PRO A 64 6.22 -4.73 -8.97
CA PRO A 64 6.08 -6.11 -9.44
C PRO A 64 5.54 -7.07 -8.39
N THR A 65 4.68 -7.99 -8.81
CA THR A 65 4.10 -9.00 -7.91
C THR A 65 5.15 -9.94 -7.36
N GLU A 66 6.24 -10.17 -8.10
CA GLU A 66 7.34 -11.02 -7.64
C GLU A 66 8.01 -10.49 -6.38
N TYR A 67 7.86 -9.18 -6.09
CA TYR A 67 8.39 -8.56 -4.88
C TYR A 67 7.29 -8.22 -3.87
N GLY A 68 6.08 -8.70 -4.08
CA GLY A 68 4.96 -8.45 -3.18
C GLY A 68 4.10 -7.25 -3.52
N GLY A 69 4.41 -6.55 -4.61
CA GLY A 69 3.60 -5.42 -5.07
C GLY A 69 2.30 -5.86 -5.72
N GLY A 70 1.45 -4.90 -6.06
CA GLY A 70 0.15 -5.16 -6.65
C GLY A 70 0.18 -5.50 -8.13
N GLY A 71 1.25 -5.17 -8.83
CA GLY A 71 1.39 -5.44 -10.26
C GLY A 71 0.38 -4.70 -11.12
N LEU A 72 -0.18 -3.61 -10.63
CA LEU A 72 -1.18 -2.84 -11.36
C LEU A 72 -0.54 -2.00 -12.46
N THR A 73 -1.31 -1.80 -13.54
CA THR A 73 -0.93 -0.82 -14.55
C THR A 73 -1.11 0.60 -13.98
N PRO A 74 -0.48 1.62 -14.58
CA PRO A 74 -0.71 2.99 -14.14
C PRO A 74 -2.18 3.39 -14.16
N GLU A 75 -2.98 2.91 -15.12
CA GLU A 75 -4.42 3.17 -15.16
C GLU A 75 -5.14 2.53 -13.98
N GLN A 76 -4.83 1.29 -13.67
CA GLN A 76 -5.42 0.58 -12.52
C GLN A 76 -5.05 1.25 -11.21
N ALA A 77 -3.79 1.65 -11.05
CA ALA A 77 -3.33 2.35 -9.85
C ALA A 77 -4.05 3.69 -9.68
N ARG A 78 -4.31 4.39 -10.79
CA ARG A 78 -5.07 5.64 -10.76
C ARG A 78 -6.52 5.42 -10.32
N ILE A 79 -7.13 4.33 -10.78
CA ILE A 79 -8.49 3.95 -10.34
C ILE A 79 -8.50 3.69 -8.83
N LEU A 80 -7.53 2.93 -8.34
CA LEU A 80 -7.39 2.67 -6.90
C LEU A 80 -7.28 3.97 -6.11
N GLN A 81 -6.41 4.89 -6.54
CA GLN A 81 -6.24 6.18 -5.88
C GLN A 81 -7.53 7.01 -5.88
N LYS A 82 -8.25 7.03 -7.00
CA LYS A 82 -9.51 7.78 -7.09
C LYS A 82 -10.57 7.22 -6.17
N GLU A 83 -10.69 5.90 -6.10
CA GLU A 83 -11.67 5.27 -5.23
C GLU A 83 -11.31 5.46 -3.74
N MET A 84 -10.03 5.40 -3.40
CA MET A 84 -9.58 5.70 -2.04
C MET A 84 -9.88 7.14 -1.66
N ALA A 85 -9.65 8.08 -2.58
CA ALA A 85 -9.96 9.48 -2.35
C ALA A 85 -11.48 9.71 -2.19
N ARG A 86 -12.30 9.03 -2.99
CA ARG A 86 -13.76 9.12 -2.90
C ARG A 86 -14.26 8.69 -1.53
N MET A 87 -13.66 7.65 -0.95
CA MET A 87 -14.04 7.12 0.36
C MET A 87 -13.26 7.72 1.51
N ASN A 88 -12.34 8.65 1.22
CA ASN A 88 -11.44 9.24 2.21
C ASN A 88 -10.59 8.20 2.94
N CYS A 89 -10.21 7.10 2.26
CA CYS A 89 -9.35 6.09 2.83
C CYS A 89 -7.96 6.69 3.06
N ARG A 90 -7.43 6.54 4.29
CA ARG A 90 -6.07 7.01 4.59
C ARG A 90 -5.04 6.01 4.10
N PRO A 91 -3.80 6.45 3.83
CA PRO A 91 -2.71 5.51 3.49
C PRO A 91 -2.52 4.50 4.62
N PRO A 92 -2.39 3.19 4.29
CA PRO A 92 -2.25 2.17 5.33
C PRO A 92 -0.87 2.11 5.97
N LEU A 93 0.13 2.70 5.32
CA LEU A 93 1.53 2.60 5.75
C LEU A 93 2.32 3.84 5.32
N TYR A 94 3.22 4.31 6.19
CA TYR A 94 4.17 5.37 5.89
C TYR A 94 5.59 4.83 5.97
N ASP A 95 6.41 5.07 4.96
CA ASP A 95 7.82 4.72 4.98
C ASP A 95 8.58 5.37 3.83
N MET A 96 9.81 5.79 4.10
CA MET A 96 10.73 6.31 3.08
C MET A 96 11.04 5.25 2.01
N GLY A 97 11.00 3.97 2.40
CA GLY A 97 11.19 2.88 1.46
C GLY A 97 10.17 2.89 0.33
N LEU A 98 8.90 3.22 0.62
CA LEU A 98 7.85 3.32 -0.39
C LEU A 98 8.01 4.54 -1.29
N TRP A 99 8.52 5.65 -0.74
CA TRP A 99 8.60 6.92 -1.46
C TRP A 99 9.91 7.12 -2.22
N MET A 100 11.01 6.64 -1.70
CA MET A 100 12.35 6.96 -2.20
C MET A 100 13.19 5.73 -2.54
N LEU A 101 13.44 4.85 -1.57
CA LEU A 101 14.36 3.73 -1.78
C LEU A 101 13.82 2.69 -2.73
N GLY A 102 12.55 2.30 -2.56
CA GLY A 102 11.94 1.29 -3.43
C GLY A 102 11.94 1.69 -4.90
N PRO A 103 11.44 2.89 -5.25
CA PRO A 103 11.51 3.35 -6.64
C PRO A 103 12.94 3.39 -7.19
N ALA A 104 13.93 3.80 -6.37
CA ALA A 104 15.32 3.81 -6.79
C ALA A 104 15.85 2.39 -7.04
N LEU A 105 15.52 1.44 -6.16
CA LEU A 105 15.91 0.04 -6.33
C LEU A 105 15.27 -0.58 -7.57
N LEU A 106 14.00 -0.30 -7.83
CA LEU A 106 13.31 -0.81 -9.01
C LEU A 106 13.93 -0.28 -10.30
N ALA A 107 14.40 0.97 -10.29
CA ALA A 107 15.00 1.60 -11.47
C ALA A 107 16.47 1.21 -11.65
N TYR A 108 17.25 1.11 -10.56
CA TYR A 108 18.72 1.01 -10.63
C TYR A 108 19.31 -0.17 -9.88
N GLY A 109 18.55 -0.85 -9.03
CA GLY A 109 19.07 -1.98 -8.27
C GLY A 109 19.26 -3.23 -9.12
N ASN A 110 20.13 -4.12 -8.67
CA ASN A 110 20.27 -5.44 -9.30
C ASN A 110 19.21 -6.39 -8.72
N ASP A 111 19.09 -7.58 -9.32
CA ASP A 111 18.05 -8.55 -8.92
C ASP A 111 18.19 -8.99 -7.46
N ALA A 112 19.41 -9.16 -6.96
CA ALA A 112 19.65 -9.56 -5.57
C ALA A 112 19.19 -8.47 -4.61
N GLN A 113 19.49 -7.21 -4.90
CA GLN A 113 19.08 -6.08 -4.08
C GLN A 113 17.54 -5.95 -4.06
N LYS A 114 16.91 -6.09 -5.22
CA LYS A 114 15.45 -6.04 -5.32
C LYS A 114 14.80 -7.18 -4.53
N ALA A 115 15.28 -8.40 -4.70
CA ALA A 115 14.72 -9.57 -4.02
C ALA A 115 14.88 -9.50 -2.51
N THR A 116 15.95 -8.86 -2.02
CA THR A 116 16.21 -8.75 -0.59
C THR A 116 15.38 -7.66 0.07
N HIS A 117 15.27 -6.49 -0.57
CA HIS A 117 14.73 -5.29 0.08
C HIS A 117 13.30 -4.94 -0.29
N ILE A 118 12.91 -5.12 -1.56
CA ILE A 118 11.58 -4.70 -2.01
C ILE A 118 10.44 -5.40 -1.25
N PRO A 119 10.45 -6.74 -1.06
CA PRO A 119 9.36 -7.38 -0.31
C PRO A 119 9.21 -6.86 1.11
N ARG A 120 10.33 -6.56 1.77
CA ARG A 120 10.28 -6.02 3.14
C ARG A 120 9.67 -4.63 3.21
N ILE A 121 9.93 -3.80 2.18
CA ILE A 121 9.36 -2.46 2.09
C ILE A 121 7.84 -2.56 1.89
N VAL A 122 7.40 -3.40 0.94
CA VAL A 122 5.98 -3.59 0.62
C VAL A 122 5.20 -4.09 1.82
N ARG A 123 5.78 -5.03 2.58
CA ARG A 123 5.13 -5.64 3.73
C ARG A 123 5.27 -4.82 5.02
N GLY A 124 5.96 -3.70 4.98
CA GLY A 124 6.17 -2.87 6.15
C GLY A 124 7.10 -3.46 7.18
N GLU A 125 7.93 -4.44 6.81
CA GLU A 125 8.83 -5.13 7.74
C GLU A 125 10.13 -4.39 7.99
N ALA A 126 10.47 -3.41 7.16
CA ALA A 126 11.68 -2.63 7.30
C ALA A 126 11.36 -1.14 7.19
N ARG A 127 11.91 -0.35 8.11
CA ARG A 127 11.77 1.10 8.09
C ARG A 127 13.05 1.72 7.54
N TRP A 128 12.90 2.61 6.57
CA TRP A 128 13.99 3.31 5.93
C TRP A 128 13.93 4.81 6.25
N ALA A 129 15.11 5.42 6.46
CA ALA A 129 15.22 6.84 6.73
C ALA A 129 16.43 7.41 6.00
N GLN A 130 16.36 8.69 5.66
CA GLN A 130 17.52 9.39 5.10
C GLN A 130 18.52 9.72 6.20
#